data_5d8459c499da9b2bccaa0e1fb22958ef
#
_entry.id   5d8459c499da9b2bccaa0e1fb22958ef
#
_cell.length_a   1.000
_cell.length_b   1.000
_cell.length_c   1.000
_cell.angle_alpha   90.00
_cell.angle_beta   90.00
_cell.angle_gamma   90.00
#
_symmetry.space_group_name_H-M   'P 1'
#
loop_
_entity.id
_entity.type
_entity.pdbx_description
1 polymer ?
#
loop_
_entity_poly.entity_id
_entity_poly.type
_entity_poly.pdbx_seq_one_letter_code
_entity_poly.pdbx_strand_id
1 'polypeptide(L)' 'MIANTPSKKAQGPGIPVRVIPKRLFSIKEAAVYLGRSVWAIREMLWAGKIPFVKDGRRMLLDIRDMDTWIESSKTQMTS' A
#
# COMPACT_ATOMS: atom_id res chain seq x y z
N MET A 1 -10.84 24.46 -19.56
CA MET A 1 -10.71 23.94 -19.56
C MET A 1 -10.44 23.50 -19.25
N ILE A 2 -10.35 23.51 -18.91
CA ILE A 2 -10.08 23.00 -18.65
C ILE A 2 -9.97 22.34 -18.28
N ALA A 3 -10.07 22.28 -17.99
CA ALA A 3 -10.03 21.54 -17.75
C ALA A 3 -9.90 21.01 -17.43
N ASN A 4 -9.88 21.03 -17.30
CA ASN A 4 -10.00 20.45 -17.05
C ASN A 4 -10.13 20.04 -16.62
N THR A 5 -10.33 20.10 -16.23
CA THR A 5 -10.75 19.70 -15.99
C THR A 5 -11.15 19.18 -15.70
N PRO A 6 -11.31 18.90 -15.45
CA PRO A 6 -12.03 18.41 -15.26
C PRO A 6 -12.61 17.92 -14.90
N SER A 7 -12.80 17.74 -14.76
CA SER A 7 -13.53 17.31 -14.61
C SER A 7 -14.15 17.26 -14.19
N LYS A 8 -14.43 17.30 -14.00
CA LYS A 8 -15.07 17.28 -13.64
C LYS A 8 -15.83 16.85 -13.35
N LYS A 9 -15.97 16.56 -13.20
CA LYS A 9 -16.75 16.11 -12.86
C LYS A 9 -17.47 15.84 -12.10
N ALA A 10 -17.58 15.87 -12.53
CA ALA A 10 -18.70 16.03 -11.70
C ALA A 10 -18.75 15.19 -10.50
N GLN A 11 -18.81 15.76 -9.53
CA GLN A 11 -18.77 15.04 -8.28
C GLN A 11 -20.11 15.09 -7.63
N GLY A 12 -20.72 13.95 -7.40
CA GLY A 12 -21.91 13.93 -6.59
C GLY A 12 -21.56 14.28 -5.16
N PRO A 13 -22.60 14.41 -4.33
CA PRO A 13 -22.33 14.59 -2.90
C PRO A 13 -21.58 13.38 -2.37
N GLY A 14 -20.78 13.61 -1.39
CA GLY A 14 -19.99 12.55 -0.81
C GLY A 14 -18.53 12.64 -1.24
N ILE A 15 -17.75 11.73 -0.75
CA ILE A 15 -16.31 11.75 -0.98
C ILE A 15 -15.99 11.12 -2.33
N PRO A 16 -15.32 11.84 -3.22
CA PRO A 16 -14.88 11.23 -4.48
C PRO A 16 -13.97 10.05 -4.21
N VAL A 17 -14.08 9.01 -5.03
CA VAL A 17 -13.30 7.80 -4.84
C VAL A 17 -11.80 8.10 -4.80
N ARG A 18 -11.35 9.04 -5.61
CA ARG A 18 -9.92 9.32 -5.70
C ARG A 18 -9.31 9.94 -4.44
N VAL A 19 -10.15 10.45 -3.52
CA VAL A 19 -9.63 10.99 -2.25
C VAL A 19 -9.73 9.99 -1.11
N ILE A 20 -10.27 8.82 -1.38
CA ILE A 20 -10.30 7.77 -0.37
C ILE A 20 -8.94 7.08 -0.40
N PRO A 21 -8.18 7.12 0.68
CA PRO A 21 -6.86 6.50 0.67
C PRO A 21 -6.97 5.00 0.43
N LYS A 22 -6.10 4.50 -0.44
CA LYS A 22 -6.01 3.08 -0.66
C LYS A 22 -5.37 2.45 0.58
N ARG A 23 -6.03 1.43 1.10
CA ARG A 23 -5.54 0.80 2.32
C ARG A 23 -4.93 -0.57 2.08
N LEU A 24 -5.51 -1.36 1.19
CA LEU A 24 -5.02 -2.71 0.93
C LEU A 24 -4.28 -2.75 -0.40
N PHE A 25 -3.13 -3.40 -0.40
CA PHE A 25 -2.24 -3.46 -1.54
C PHE A 25 -2.00 -4.91 -1.92
N SER A 26 -1.95 -5.18 -3.22
CA SER A 26 -1.52 -6.49 -3.69
C SER A 26 -0.04 -6.66 -3.42
N ILE A 27 0.47 -7.89 -3.60
CA ILE A 27 1.90 -8.13 -3.41
C ILE A 27 2.72 -7.28 -4.38
N LYS A 28 2.27 -7.16 -5.63
CA LYS A 28 2.98 -6.32 -6.60
C LYS A 28 3.01 -4.86 -6.18
N GLU A 29 1.88 -4.37 -5.71
CA GLU A 29 1.80 -3.00 -5.26
C GLU A 29 2.62 -2.77 -4.00
N ALA A 30 2.60 -3.73 -3.09
CA ALA A 30 3.42 -3.66 -1.89
C ALA A 30 4.91 -3.63 -2.23
N ALA A 31 5.30 -4.39 -3.25
CA ALA A 31 6.69 -4.39 -3.70
C ALA A 31 7.13 -2.99 -4.13
N VAL A 32 6.26 -2.30 -4.86
CA VAL A 32 6.55 -0.92 -5.26
C VAL A 32 6.60 -0.01 -4.04
N TYR A 33 5.63 -0.15 -3.15
CA TYR A 33 5.53 0.71 -1.98
C TYR A 33 6.76 0.56 -1.06
N LEU A 34 7.21 -0.66 -0.87
CA LEU A 34 8.34 -0.95 0.01
C LEU A 34 9.69 -0.95 -0.71
N GLY A 35 9.69 -0.76 -2.03
CA GLY A 35 10.93 -0.76 -2.79
C GLY A 35 11.63 -2.10 -2.82
N ARG A 36 10.86 -3.20 -2.82
CA ARG A 36 11.39 -4.56 -2.80
C ARG A 36 10.86 -5.34 -4.00
N SER A 37 11.47 -6.49 -4.25
CA SER A 37 10.96 -7.38 -5.29
C SER A 37 9.71 -8.10 -4.79
N VAL A 38 8.91 -8.60 -5.73
CA VAL A 38 7.74 -9.41 -5.37
C VAL A 38 8.17 -10.61 -4.54
N TRP A 39 9.28 -11.25 -4.92
CA TRP A 39 9.77 -12.39 -4.17
C TRP A 39 10.12 -12.02 -2.73
N ALA A 40 10.77 -10.87 -2.55
CA ALA A 40 11.13 -10.43 -1.20
C ALA A 40 9.90 -10.19 -0.34
N ILE A 41 8.84 -9.63 -0.94
CA ILE A 41 7.59 -9.44 -0.20
C ILE A 41 7.02 -10.78 0.24
N ARG A 42 7.00 -11.77 -0.67
CA ARG A 42 6.49 -13.09 -0.32
C ARG A 42 7.29 -13.69 0.84
N GLU A 43 8.61 -13.56 0.80
CA GLU A 43 9.44 -14.06 1.88
C GLU A 43 9.12 -13.39 3.21
N MET A 44 8.88 -12.08 3.18
CA MET A 44 8.54 -11.34 4.38
C MET A 44 7.22 -11.83 4.98
N LEU A 45 6.25 -12.13 4.13
CA LEU A 45 4.97 -12.67 4.60
C LEU A 45 5.15 -14.06 5.18
N TRP A 46 5.90 -14.91 4.50
CA TRP A 46 6.14 -16.28 4.99
C TRP A 46 6.93 -16.28 6.29
N ALA A 47 7.80 -15.32 6.46
CA ALA A 47 8.58 -15.20 7.68
C ALA A 47 7.82 -14.51 8.81
N GLY A 48 6.60 -14.07 8.56
CA GLY A 48 5.79 -13.41 9.58
C GLY A 48 6.25 -12.01 9.93
N LYS A 49 7.00 -11.36 9.04
CA LYS A 49 7.50 -10.01 9.32
C LYS A 49 6.45 -8.95 9.16
N ILE A 50 5.47 -9.19 8.30
CA ILE A 50 4.34 -8.28 8.10
C ILE A 50 3.08 -9.13 8.05
N PRO A 51 2.03 -8.77 8.79
CA PRO A 51 0.77 -9.48 8.66
C PRO A 51 0.14 -9.21 7.29
N PHE A 52 -0.76 -10.07 6.87
CA PHE A 52 -1.45 -9.88 5.61
C PHE A 52 -2.88 -10.34 5.74
N VAL A 53 -3.70 -9.81 4.83
CA VAL A 53 -5.11 -10.20 4.72
C VAL A 53 -5.20 -11.24 3.62
N LYS A 54 -5.78 -12.38 3.93
CA LYS A 54 -5.98 -13.41 2.92
C LYS A 54 -7.41 -13.33 2.41
N ASP A 55 -7.55 -13.15 1.11
CA ASP A 55 -8.84 -13.05 0.47
C ASP A 55 -8.87 -14.07 -0.66
N GLY A 56 -9.41 -15.26 -0.36
CA GLY A 56 -9.35 -16.35 -1.30
C GLY A 56 -7.91 -16.73 -1.59
N ARG A 57 -7.51 -16.62 -2.85
CA ARG A 57 -6.13 -16.90 -3.25
C ARG A 57 -5.22 -15.69 -3.19
N ARG A 58 -5.80 -14.54 -2.87
CA ARG A 58 -5.06 -13.30 -2.89
C ARG A 58 -4.53 -12.99 -1.50
N MET A 59 -3.33 -12.46 -1.46
CA MET A 59 -2.76 -11.94 -0.24
C MET A 59 -2.65 -10.43 -0.40
N LEU A 60 -3.21 -9.71 0.56
CA LEU A 60 -3.24 -8.26 0.52
C LEU A 60 -2.54 -7.73 1.75
N LEU A 61 -1.84 -6.62 1.59
CA LEU A 61 -1.13 -6.00 2.70
C LEU A 61 -1.80 -4.69 3.07
N ASP A 62 -1.98 -4.48 4.37
CA ASP A 62 -2.53 -3.25 4.88
C ASP A 62 -1.43 -2.21 4.93
N ILE A 63 -1.72 -1.01 4.41
CA ILE A 63 -0.72 0.06 4.40
C ILE A 63 -0.22 0.38 5.80
N ARG A 64 -1.06 0.23 6.81
CA ARG A 64 -0.67 0.50 8.19
C ARG A 64 0.39 -0.48 8.67
N ASP A 65 0.24 -1.74 8.28
CA ASP A 65 1.22 -2.75 8.64
C ASP A 65 2.54 -2.53 7.93
N MET A 66 2.48 -2.11 6.66
CA MET A 66 3.68 -1.78 5.92
C MET A 66 4.40 -0.59 6.55
N ASP A 67 3.64 0.44 6.92
CA ASP A 67 4.23 1.61 7.56
C ASP A 67 4.85 1.25 8.92
N THR A 68 4.19 0.39 9.68
CA THR A 68 4.74 -0.08 10.95
C THR A 68 6.04 -0.84 10.74
N TRP A 69 6.09 -1.70 9.72
CA TRP A 69 7.31 -2.42 9.40
C TRP A 69 8.42 -1.45 9.03
N ILE A 70 8.11 -0.44 8.23
CA ILE A 70 9.09 0.57 7.84
C ILE A 70 9.68 1.23 9.09
N GLU A 71 8.80 1.70 9.97
CA GLU A 71 9.26 2.42 11.17
C GLU A 71 10.09 1.52 12.08
N SER A 72 9.66 0.29 12.25
CA SER A 72 10.37 -0.63 13.14
C SER A 72 11.67 -1.14 12.55
N SER A 73 11.82 -1.03 11.22
CA SER A 73 13.02 -1.52 10.54
C SER A 73 14.06 -0.45 10.31
N LYS A 74 13.72 0.79 10.62
CA LYS A 74 14.68 1.87 10.45
C LYS A 74 15.84 1.67 11.39
N THR A 75 17.04 1.84 10.85
CA THR A 75 18.25 1.70 11.62
C THR A 75 19.06 2.98 11.45
N GLN A 76 19.43 3.56 12.56
CA GLN A 76 20.25 4.77 12.52
C GLN A 76 21.70 4.39 12.68
N MET A 77 22.51 4.79 11.71
CA MET A 77 23.93 4.54 11.77
C MET A 77 24.57 5.54 12.72
N THR A 78 25.26 5.02 13.71
CA THR A 78 26.03 5.86 14.62
C THR A 78 27.47 5.48 14.50
N SER A 79 28.33 6.46 14.47
CA SER A 79 29.77 6.19 14.40
C SER A 79 30.44 6.44 15.73
#